data_35c0410e60fd820e83a8b36503cf9c6a
#
_entry.id   35c0410e60fd820e83a8b36503cf9c6a
#
_cell.length_a   1.000
_cell.length_b   1.000
_cell.length_c   1.000
_cell.angle_alpha   90.00
_cell.angle_beta   90.00
_cell.angle_gamma   90.00
#
_symmetry.space_group_name_H-M   'P 1'
#
loop_
_entity.id
_entity.type
_entity.pdbx_description
1 polymer ?
#
loop_
_entity_poly.entity_id
_entity_poly.type
_entity_poly.pdbx_seq_one_letter_code
_entity_poly.pdbx_strand_id
1 'polypeptide(L)'
;VEPEQVVERLRSGVAGVLVGRGVLRNPWILAQASDLAAGRAPRAVSLDDRGRFLLEYIELLRNERVREAVGFRHVAPSHPGTPAPSHLRTPALSHPASAHDKWIINKIRALGSWYTKGLDNGSHLRIAINRADSLVELQDVIARFFFATVGVTA
;
A
#
# COMPACT_ATOMS: atom_id res chain seq x y z
N VAL A 1 -16.17 4.77 3.77
CA VAL A 1 -16.13 5.95 4.65
C VAL A 1 -15.70 7.11 3.78
N GLU A 2 -16.51 8.15 3.76
CA GLU A 2 -16.30 9.37 2.99
C GLU A 2 -16.01 10.54 3.98
N PRO A 3 -15.34 11.63 3.53
CA PRO A 3 -14.99 12.76 4.39
C PRO A 3 -16.19 13.39 5.11
N GLU A 4 -17.35 13.44 4.44
CA GLU A 4 -18.62 13.97 4.97
C GLU A 4 -19.07 13.20 6.22
N GLN A 5 -18.90 11.88 6.23
CA GLN A 5 -19.25 11.03 7.37
C GLN A 5 -18.37 11.31 8.59
N VAL A 6 -17.10 11.69 8.37
CA VAL A 6 -16.19 12.10 9.46
C VAL A 6 -16.70 13.39 10.09
N VAL A 7 -17.07 14.38 9.27
CA VAL A 7 -17.60 15.68 9.74
C VAL A 7 -18.95 15.51 10.45
N GLU A 8 -19.83 14.68 9.91
CA GLU A 8 -21.13 14.37 10.51
C GLU A 8 -20.96 13.79 11.92
N ARG A 9 -20.00 12.84 12.07
CA ARG A 9 -19.72 12.25 13.38
C ARG A 9 -19.11 13.27 14.36
N LEU A 10 -18.23 14.14 13.91
CA LEU A 10 -17.70 15.23 14.76
C LEU A 10 -18.83 16.16 15.25
N ARG A 11 -19.80 16.48 14.39
CA ARG A 11 -20.95 17.32 14.73
C ARG A 11 -21.95 16.67 15.71
N SER A 12 -21.89 15.36 15.90
CA SER A 12 -22.74 14.65 16.87
C SER A 12 -22.36 14.86 18.34
N GLY A 13 -21.36 15.69 18.64
CA GLY A 13 -20.94 16.04 20.00
C GLY A 13 -19.87 15.14 20.59
N VAL A 14 -19.23 14.28 19.76
CA VAL A 14 -18.09 13.46 20.19
C VAL A 14 -16.81 14.28 20.20
N ALA A 15 -15.88 13.96 21.11
CA ALA A 15 -14.61 14.67 21.25
C ALA A 15 -13.63 14.40 20.08
N GLY A 16 -13.84 13.33 19.32
CA GLY A 16 -13.00 12.98 18.18
C GLY A 16 -13.51 11.76 17.41
N VAL A 17 -12.98 11.56 16.22
CA VAL A 17 -13.33 10.45 15.33
C VAL A 17 -12.08 9.71 14.92
N LEU A 18 -12.08 8.40 15.11
CA LEU A 18 -11.05 7.50 14.61
C LEU A 18 -11.48 6.95 13.24
N VAL A 19 -10.65 7.17 12.22
CA VAL A 19 -10.86 6.58 10.89
C VAL A 19 -10.03 5.30 10.76
N GLY A 20 -10.71 4.16 10.73
CA GLY A 20 -10.06 2.85 10.57
C GLY A 20 -9.62 2.61 9.11
N ARG A 21 -10.04 1.48 8.53
CA ARG A 21 -9.65 1.06 7.16
C ARG A 21 -9.98 2.04 6.03
N GLY A 22 -10.83 3.03 6.28
CA GLY A 22 -11.14 4.09 5.32
C GLY A 22 -9.90 4.86 4.87
N VAL A 23 -8.94 5.09 5.77
CA VAL A 23 -7.67 5.77 5.46
C VAL A 23 -6.79 4.99 4.47
N LEU A 24 -6.89 3.67 4.45
CA LEU A 24 -6.15 2.82 3.49
C LEU A 24 -6.68 2.96 2.06
N ARG A 25 -7.96 3.28 1.92
CA ARG A 25 -8.58 3.56 0.61
C ARG A 25 -8.40 5.01 0.19
N ASN A 26 -8.50 5.93 1.15
CA ASN A 26 -8.35 7.36 0.94
C ASN A 26 -7.45 7.97 2.01
N PRO A 27 -6.13 8.05 1.80
CA PRO A 27 -5.19 8.64 2.75
C PRO A 27 -5.46 10.12 3.07
N TRP A 28 -6.13 10.83 2.18
CA TRP A 28 -6.45 12.26 2.33
C TRP A 28 -7.75 12.52 3.11
N ILE A 29 -8.46 11.46 3.53
CA ILE A 29 -9.79 11.57 4.15
C ILE A 29 -9.86 12.55 5.32
N LEU A 30 -8.82 12.60 6.17
CA LEU A 30 -8.78 13.50 7.32
C LEU A 30 -8.55 14.95 6.88
N ALA A 31 -7.72 15.17 5.88
CA ALA A 31 -7.48 16.50 5.32
C ALA A 31 -8.72 17.01 4.58
N GLN A 32 -9.42 16.14 3.83
CA GLN A 32 -10.69 16.47 3.18
C GLN A 32 -11.79 16.78 4.20
N ALA A 33 -11.88 16.00 5.29
CA ALA A 33 -12.81 16.26 6.38
C ALA A 33 -12.51 17.60 7.07
N SER A 34 -11.24 17.96 7.24
CA SER A 34 -10.83 19.27 7.78
C SER A 34 -11.23 20.42 6.85
N ASP A 35 -11.09 20.26 5.53
CA ASP A 35 -11.56 21.26 4.56
C ASP A 35 -13.08 21.47 4.68
N LEU A 36 -13.85 20.38 4.71
CA LEU A 36 -15.31 20.42 4.89
C LEU A 36 -15.74 21.03 6.22
N ALA A 37 -15.06 20.69 7.31
CA ALA A 37 -15.35 21.26 8.64
C ALA A 37 -15.10 22.78 8.68
N ALA A 38 -14.16 23.27 7.88
CA ALA A 38 -13.87 24.70 7.71
C ALA A 38 -14.73 25.40 6.64
N GLY A 39 -15.75 24.69 6.09
CA GLY A 39 -16.62 25.25 5.05
C GLY A 39 -15.96 25.40 3.68
N ARG A 40 -14.83 24.72 3.45
CA ARG A 40 -14.15 24.69 2.16
C ARG A 40 -14.53 23.44 1.35
N ALA A 41 -14.40 23.54 0.03
CA ALA A 41 -14.48 22.32 -0.80
C ALA A 41 -13.36 21.34 -0.41
N PRO A 42 -13.66 20.04 -0.31
CA PRO A 42 -12.64 19.05 -0.01
C PRO A 42 -11.61 19.03 -1.15
N ARG A 43 -10.32 18.90 -0.81
CA ARG A 43 -9.26 18.84 -1.82
C ARG A 43 -9.48 17.70 -2.80
N ALA A 44 -9.40 18.02 -4.07
CA ALA A 44 -9.41 17.03 -5.13
C ALA A 44 -8.14 16.19 -5.08
N VAL A 45 -8.25 14.90 -5.37
CA VAL A 45 -7.13 13.97 -5.44
C VAL A 45 -7.12 13.34 -6.84
N SER A 46 -6.15 13.69 -7.64
CA SER A 46 -5.97 13.17 -8.99
C SER A 46 -5.41 11.73 -8.99
N LEU A 47 -5.44 11.06 -10.14
CA LEU A 47 -4.74 9.78 -10.30
C LEU A 47 -3.23 9.94 -10.11
N ASP A 48 -2.67 11.03 -10.59
CA ASP A 48 -1.26 11.41 -10.40
C ASP A 48 -0.89 11.49 -8.90
N ASP A 49 -1.70 12.17 -8.09
CA ASP A 49 -1.48 12.28 -6.65
C ASP A 49 -1.49 10.90 -5.98
N ARG A 50 -2.37 10.03 -6.46
CA ARG A 50 -2.44 8.65 -5.96
C ARG A 50 -1.20 7.83 -6.32
N GLY A 51 -0.69 7.98 -7.53
CA GLY A 51 0.55 7.34 -7.98
C GLY A 51 1.76 7.83 -7.18
N ARG A 52 1.91 9.15 -7.04
CA ARG A 52 2.99 9.76 -6.25
C ARG A 52 2.96 9.29 -4.80
N PHE A 53 1.79 9.28 -4.17
CA PHE A 53 1.65 8.78 -2.80
C PHE A 53 2.21 7.35 -2.63
N LEU A 54 1.92 6.44 -3.55
CA LEU A 54 2.45 5.07 -3.45
C LEU A 54 3.97 5.03 -3.62
N LEU A 55 4.53 5.81 -4.56
CA LEU A 55 5.98 5.87 -4.77
C LEU A 55 6.69 6.50 -3.57
N GLU A 56 6.17 7.60 -3.04
CA GLU A 56 6.69 8.24 -1.82
C GLU A 56 6.60 7.30 -0.60
N TYR A 57 5.52 6.54 -0.49
CA TYR A 57 5.36 5.57 0.59
C TYR A 57 6.38 4.44 0.49
N ILE A 58 6.71 3.97 -0.72
CA ILE A 58 7.80 3.01 -0.93
C ILE A 58 9.14 3.60 -0.46
N GLU A 59 9.43 4.85 -0.82
CA GLU A 59 10.68 5.51 -0.40
C GLU A 59 10.74 5.72 1.12
N LEU A 60 9.64 6.09 1.76
CA LEU A 60 9.56 6.15 3.22
C LEU A 60 9.86 4.79 3.86
N LEU A 61 9.27 3.71 3.34
CA LEU A 61 9.53 2.36 3.84
C LEU A 61 10.99 1.91 3.61
N ARG A 62 11.63 2.33 2.51
CA ARG A 62 13.05 2.06 2.26
C ARG A 62 13.96 2.74 3.27
N ASN A 63 13.61 3.95 3.66
CA ASN A 63 14.38 4.75 4.61
C ASN A 63 14.06 4.42 6.08
N GLU A 64 12.94 3.72 6.31
CA GLU A 64 12.57 3.30 7.65
C GLU A 64 13.54 2.23 8.14
N ARG A 65 14.27 2.54 9.20
CA ARG A 65 15.04 1.54 9.95
C ARG A 65 14.06 0.67 10.73
N VAL A 66 13.48 -0.29 10.06
CA VAL A 66 12.73 -1.33 10.75
C VAL A 66 13.73 -2.08 11.61
N ARG A 67 13.76 -1.81 12.91
CA ARG A 67 14.19 -2.84 13.84
C ARG A 67 13.25 -4.00 13.56
N GLU A 68 13.78 -5.09 13.01
CA GLU A 68 13.04 -6.34 12.98
C GLU A 68 12.60 -6.56 14.42
N ALA A 69 11.37 -6.14 14.74
CA ALA A 69 10.73 -6.60 15.95
C ALA A 69 10.80 -8.10 15.79
N VAL A 70 11.51 -8.76 16.69
CA VAL A 70 11.57 -10.21 16.78
C VAL A 70 10.12 -10.63 16.77
N GLY A 71 9.61 -10.88 15.56
CA GLY A 71 8.21 -11.20 15.35
C GLY A 71 7.96 -12.38 16.26
N PHE A 72 6.81 -12.43 16.88
CA PHE A 72 6.35 -13.59 17.62
C PHE A 72 6.65 -14.83 16.77
N ARG A 73 7.84 -15.40 16.97
CA ARG A 73 8.11 -16.75 16.53
C ARG A 73 7.17 -17.58 17.35
N HIS A 74 6.08 -18.01 16.78
CA HIS A 74 5.49 -19.25 17.21
C HIS A 74 6.62 -20.27 17.09
N VAL A 75 7.27 -20.54 18.19
CA VAL A 75 8.13 -21.70 18.32
C VAL A 75 7.18 -22.87 18.18
N ALA A 76 7.05 -23.35 16.94
CA ALA A 76 6.42 -24.64 16.72
C ALA A 76 7.17 -25.64 17.59
N PRO A 77 6.47 -26.47 18.38
CA PRO A 77 7.13 -27.50 19.15
C PRO A 77 7.95 -28.36 18.18
N SER A 78 9.25 -28.41 18.41
CA SER A 78 10.20 -29.19 17.65
C SER A 78 9.81 -30.67 17.74
N HIS A 79 9.17 -31.20 16.72
CA HIS A 79 9.10 -32.65 16.54
C HIS A 79 10.46 -33.11 16.02
N PRO A 80 11.18 -33.98 16.73
CA PRO A 80 12.41 -34.56 16.22
C PRO A 80 12.08 -35.58 15.11
N GLY A 81 12.56 -35.30 13.92
CA GLY A 81 12.71 -36.32 12.88
C GLY A 81 11.80 -36.18 11.67
N THR A 82 12.15 -35.27 10.75
CA THR A 82 12.00 -35.53 9.30
C THR A 82 13.05 -34.68 8.57
N PRO A 83 14.01 -35.28 7.83
CA PRO A 83 14.94 -34.51 7.02
C PRO A 83 14.17 -33.90 5.84
N ALA A 84 14.25 -32.56 5.71
CA ALA A 84 13.68 -31.84 4.59
C ALA A 84 14.38 -32.26 3.28
N PRO A 85 13.63 -32.55 2.20
CA PRO A 85 14.23 -32.83 0.90
C PRO A 85 14.95 -31.59 0.37
N SER A 86 16.24 -31.75 0.08
CA SER A 86 17.09 -30.75 -0.57
C SER A 86 16.62 -30.61 -2.03
N HIS A 87 15.76 -29.63 -2.30
CA HIS A 87 15.45 -29.25 -3.67
C HIS A 87 16.61 -28.44 -4.25
N LEU A 88 17.21 -28.98 -5.30
CA LEU A 88 18.20 -28.34 -6.18
C LEU A 88 17.67 -26.92 -6.57
N ARG A 89 18.32 -25.89 -6.02
CA ARG A 89 18.09 -24.50 -6.43
C ARG A 89 18.82 -24.27 -7.74
N THR A 90 18.07 -24.19 -8.83
CA THR A 90 18.58 -23.63 -10.09
C THR A 90 18.91 -22.14 -9.84
N PRO A 91 20.11 -21.66 -10.22
CA PRO A 91 20.44 -20.25 -10.06
C PRO A 91 19.74 -19.43 -11.14
N ALA A 92 18.59 -18.86 -10.80
CA ALA A 92 18.05 -17.76 -11.59
C ALA A 92 18.87 -16.51 -11.30
N LEU A 93 19.37 -15.86 -12.35
CA LEU A 93 20.19 -14.65 -12.35
C LEU A 93 19.40 -13.36 -11.98
N SER A 94 18.49 -13.47 -11.03
CA SER A 94 17.87 -12.32 -10.38
C SER A 94 18.44 -12.23 -8.98
N HIS A 95 19.08 -11.10 -8.65
CA HIS A 95 19.52 -10.84 -7.29
C HIS A 95 18.32 -11.04 -6.35
N PRO A 96 18.40 -11.93 -5.37
CA PRO A 96 17.28 -12.15 -4.47
C PRO A 96 16.97 -10.83 -3.77
N ALA A 97 15.72 -10.37 -3.89
CA ALA A 97 15.26 -9.20 -3.16
C ALA A 97 15.69 -9.31 -1.70
N SER A 98 16.26 -8.26 -1.14
CA SER A 98 16.69 -8.25 0.26
C SER A 98 15.49 -8.58 1.17
N ALA A 99 15.74 -9.04 2.39
CA ALA A 99 14.66 -9.27 3.36
C ALA A 99 13.81 -8.01 3.58
N HIS A 100 14.48 -6.84 3.52
CA HIS A 100 13.83 -5.54 3.62
C HIS A 100 12.95 -5.24 2.40
N ASP A 101 13.43 -5.51 1.17
CA ASP A 101 12.63 -5.33 -0.04
C ASP A 101 11.38 -6.20 -0.04
N LYS A 102 11.49 -7.45 0.38
CA LYS A 102 10.34 -8.36 0.54
C LYS A 102 9.34 -7.83 1.55
N TRP A 103 9.81 -7.26 2.65
CA TRP A 103 8.95 -6.63 3.65
C TRP A 103 8.19 -5.44 3.04
N ILE A 104 8.86 -4.54 2.30
CA ILE A 104 8.23 -3.41 1.61
C ILE A 104 7.17 -3.90 0.61
N ILE A 105 7.53 -4.86 -0.25
CA ILE A 105 6.60 -5.44 -1.23
C ILE A 105 5.34 -5.97 -0.54
N ASN A 106 5.50 -6.68 0.57
CA ASN A 106 4.36 -7.21 1.32
C ASN A 106 3.50 -6.10 1.94
N LYS A 107 4.10 -5.00 2.40
CA LYS A 107 3.36 -3.82 2.88
C LYS A 107 2.53 -3.19 1.77
N ILE A 108 3.11 -3.03 0.58
CA ILE A 108 2.40 -2.47 -0.58
C ILE A 108 1.30 -3.43 -1.09
N ARG A 109 1.52 -4.74 -1.08
CA ARG A 109 0.49 -5.73 -1.40
C ARG A 109 -0.71 -5.64 -0.45
N ALA A 110 -0.45 -5.52 0.85
CA ALA A 110 -1.50 -5.35 1.86
C ALA A 110 -2.27 -4.03 1.68
N LEU A 111 -1.56 -2.91 1.46
CA LEU A 111 -2.17 -1.62 1.17
C LEU A 111 -2.95 -1.67 -0.14
N GLY A 112 -2.39 -2.25 -1.20
CA GLY A 112 -2.97 -2.33 -2.54
C GLY A 112 -4.35 -2.97 -2.54
N SER A 113 -4.61 -3.93 -1.65
CA SER A 113 -5.91 -4.58 -1.53
C SER A 113 -7.06 -3.60 -1.17
N TRP A 114 -6.74 -2.50 -0.50
CA TRP A 114 -7.68 -1.43 -0.12
C TRP A 114 -7.59 -0.22 -1.05
N TYR A 115 -6.37 0.19 -1.37
CA TYR A 115 -6.05 1.40 -2.11
C TYR A 115 -6.59 1.39 -3.54
N THR A 116 -6.61 0.21 -4.17
CA THR A 116 -7.11 0.04 -5.55
C THR A 116 -8.63 -0.04 -5.66
N LYS A 117 -9.36 -0.10 -4.53
CA LYS A 117 -10.82 -0.17 -4.55
C LYS A 117 -11.43 1.13 -5.05
N GLY A 118 -12.29 1.01 -6.09
CA GLY A 118 -12.98 2.14 -6.69
C GLY A 118 -12.14 2.90 -7.73
N LEU A 119 -10.96 2.41 -8.09
CA LEU A 119 -10.21 2.88 -9.24
C LEU A 119 -10.64 2.10 -10.49
N ASP A 120 -10.77 2.80 -11.62
CA ASP A 120 -10.92 2.16 -12.91
C ASP A 120 -9.70 1.27 -13.16
N ASN A 121 -9.94 0.03 -13.59
CA ASN A 121 -8.89 -0.99 -13.72
C ASN A 121 -8.10 -1.31 -12.43
N GLY A 122 -8.58 -0.91 -11.24
CA GLY A 122 -7.92 -1.15 -9.96
C GLY A 122 -7.70 -2.64 -9.64
N SER A 123 -8.52 -3.54 -10.18
CA SER A 123 -8.31 -4.99 -10.06
C SER A 123 -7.06 -5.45 -10.81
N HIS A 124 -6.80 -4.91 -12.00
CA HIS A 124 -5.60 -5.18 -12.78
C HIS A 124 -4.35 -4.69 -12.07
N LEU A 125 -4.39 -3.46 -11.53
CA LEU A 125 -3.31 -2.91 -10.72
C LEU A 125 -3.02 -3.81 -9.52
N ARG A 126 -4.05 -4.25 -8.79
CA ARG A 126 -3.87 -5.14 -7.64
C ARG A 126 -3.22 -6.47 -8.01
N ILE A 127 -3.62 -7.06 -9.13
CA ILE A 127 -3.00 -8.31 -9.64
C ILE A 127 -1.54 -8.07 -9.98
N ALA A 128 -1.22 -6.97 -10.66
CA ALA A 128 0.15 -6.62 -11.03
C ALA A 128 1.03 -6.37 -9.79
N ILE A 129 0.54 -5.61 -8.79
CA ILE A 129 1.22 -5.42 -7.49
C ILE A 129 1.50 -6.76 -6.81
N ASN A 130 0.55 -7.69 -6.82
CA ASN A 130 0.72 -9.00 -6.19
C ASN A 130 1.73 -9.90 -6.92
N ARG A 131 1.95 -9.69 -8.21
CA ARG A 131 2.91 -10.44 -9.03
C ARG A 131 4.33 -9.88 -8.99
N ALA A 132 4.48 -8.60 -8.67
CA ALA A 132 5.80 -7.95 -8.65
C ALA A 132 6.74 -8.62 -7.63
N ASP A 133 7.89 -9.09 -8.09
CA ASP A 133 8.88 -9.82 -7.27
C ASP A 133 10.07 -8.96 -6.86
N SER A 134 10.15 -7.73 -7.37
CA SER A 134 11.19 -6.75 -7.01
C SER A 134 10.59 -5.37 -6.77
N LEU A 135 11.31 -4.50 -6.05
CA LEU A 135 10.89 -3.10 -5.85
C LEU A 135 10.86 -2.33 -7.17
N VAL A 136 11.79 -2.60 -8.07
CA VAL A 136 11.86 -1.95 -9.39
C VAL A 136 10.60 -2.30 -10.20
N GLU A 137 10.25 -3.57 -10.26
CA GLU A 137 9.03 -4.03 -10.94
C GLU A 137 7.77 -3.43 -10.31
N LEU A 138 7.71 -3.37 -8.98
CA LEU A 138 6.60 -2.77 -8.26
C LEU A 138 6.44 -1.28 -8.58
N GLN A 139 7.55 -0.52 -8.60
CA GLN A 139 7.55 0.89 -8.96
C GLN A 139 7.14 1.10 -10.43
N ASP A 140 7.62 0.26 -11.33
CA ASP A 140 7.25 0.27 -12.75
C ASP A 140 5.75 0.01 -12.96
N VAL A 141 5.17 -0.96 -12.25
CA VAL A 141 3.74 -1.27 -12.29
C VAL A 141 2.92 -0.05 -11.85
N ILE A 142 3.32 0.59 -10.75
CA ILE A 142 2.66 1.80 -10.24
C ILE A 142 2.80 2.95 -11.25
N ALA A 143 4.01 3.19 -11.76
CA ALA A 143 4.27 4.28 -12.69
C ALA A 143 3.45 4.12 -13.99
N ARG A 144 3.42 2.93 -14.57
CA ARG A 144 2.62 2.65 -15.78
C ARG A 144 1.13 2.85 -15.54
N PHE A 145 0.61 2.44 -14.40
CA PHE A 145 -0.81 2.55 -14.14
C PHE A 145 -1.26 4.00 -13.94
N PHE A 146 -0.51 4.77 -13.17
CA PHE A 146 -0.95 6.11 -12.77
C PHE A 146 -0.49 7.22 -13.73
N PHE A 147 0.64 7.05 -14.44
CA PHE A 147 1.24 8.12 -15.24
C PHE A 147 1.27 7.84 -16.74
N ALA A 148 0.98 6.62 -17.20
CA ALA A 148 1.01 6.29 -18.63
C ALA A 148 -0.17 6.85 -19.45
N THR A 149 -1.10 7.58 -18.85
CA THR A 149 -2.31 8.08 -19.51
C THR A 149 -2.14 9.49 -20.09
N VAL A 150 -0.92 10.01 -20.22
CA VAL A 150 -0.65 11.34 -20.83
C VAL A 150 -0.01 11.18 -22.21
N GLY A 151 -0.57 10.34 -23.07
CA GLY A 151 0.08 10.12 -24.35
C GLY A 151 -0.77 9.55 -25.50
N VAL A 152 -2.12 9.70 -25.47
CA VAL A 152 -2.92 9.41 -26.69
C VAL A 152 -4.12 10.34 -26.75
N THR A 153 -3.90 11.53 -27.25
CA THR A 153 -4.88 12.26 -28.08
C THR A 153 -4.08 13.09 -29.09
N ALA A 154 -3.86 12.51 -30.24
CA ALA A 154 -3.63 13.22 -31.49
C ALA A 154 -4.73 12.80 -32.43
#